data_a0a07fa5a9b13a4a2b32c648ee5cbbd2
#
_entry.id   a0a07fa5a9b13a4a2b32c648ee5cbbd2
#
_cell.length_a   1.000
_cell.length_b   1.000
_cell.length_c   1.000
_cell.angle_alpha   90.00
_cell.angle_beta   90.00
_cell.angle_gamma   90.00
#
_symmetry.space_group_name_H-M   'P 1'
#
loop_
_entity.id
_entity.type
_entity.pdbx_description
1 polymer ?
#
loop_
_entity_poly.entity_id
_entity_poly.type
_entity_poly.pdbx_seq_one_letter_code
_entity_poly.pdbx_strand_id
1 'polypeptide(L)'
;EKGNVVAIDIVPKPFQKPHPPLFQAFSQSESTIRWCAKEGLIPTLLTSDYKELRNFCEIHVEEAAKHGRQLSLGENMGVFRSVYMAENKERAREIGMAGLMGTGWPGWAHDFGFTDAFRLPEDDAKYPPGTPLPKSEVYM
;
A
#
# COMPACT_ATOMS: atom_id res chain seq x y z
N GLU A 1 -27.98 26.77 -17.89
CA GLU A 1 -28.03 27.56 -19.08
C GLU A 1 -27.86 26.65 -20.29
N LYS A 2 -28.84 26.45 -21.13
CA LYS A 2 -28.88 25.56 -22.32
C LYS A 2 -28.55 24.09 -22.07
N GLY A 3 -28.81 23.56 -20.84
CA GLY A 3 -28.62 22.15 -20.52
C GLY A 3 -27.17 21.64 -20.41
N ASN A 4 -26.17 22.50 -20.50
CA ASN A 4 -24.78 22.12 -20.31
C ASN A 4 -24.41 22.04 -18.83
N VAL A 5 -23.71 20.97 -18.42
CA VAL A 5 -23.14 20.86 -17.08
C VAL A 5 -21.94 21.81 -17.01
N VAL A 6 -22.05 22.87 -16.19
CA VAL A 6 -20.99 23.87 -16.00
C VAL A 6 -20.16 23.61 -14.73
N ALA A 7 -20.70 22.84 -13.80
CA ALA A 7 -19.99 22.43 -12.58
C ALA A 7 -20.59 21.14 -12.04
N ILE A 8 -19.73 20.32 -11.42
CA ILE A 8 -20.13 19.14 -10.64
C ILE A 8 -19.57 19.31 -9.24
N ASP A 9 -20.38 19.03 -8.25
CA ASP A 9 -19.97 19.07 -6.86
C ASP A 9 -20.44 17.84 -6.09
N ILE A 10 -19.72 17.49 -5.02
CA ILE A 10 -20.06 16.36 -4.15
C ILE A 10 -20.86 16.90 -2.97
N VAL A 11 -22.02 16.33 -2.74
CA VAL A 11 -22.88 16.67 -1.62
C VAL A 11 -23.34 15.38 -0.90
N PRO A 12 -23.43 15.36 0.45
CA PRO A 12 -23.14 16.46 1.36
C PRO A 12 -21.64 16.75 1.47
N LYS A 13 -21.29 17.97 1.84
CA LYS A 13 -19.92 18.35 2.14
C LYS A 13 -19.46 17.72 3.46
N PRO A 14 -18.15 17.43 3.63
CA PRO A 14 -17.61 16.96 4.90
C PRO A 14 -17.93 17.93 6.04
N PHE A 15 -18.30 17.40 7.21
CA PHE A 15 -18.50 18.20 8.42
C PHE A 15 -17.17 18.77 8.93
N GLN A 16 -16.11 17.98 8.86
CA GLN A 16 -14.75 18.40 9.25
C GLN A 16 -14.18 19.41 8.24
N LYS A 17 -13.42 20.38 8.75
CA LYS A 17 -12.76 21.40 7.94
C LYS A 17 -11.24 21.29 8.09
N PRO A 18 -10.48 21.24 6.99
CA PRO A 18 -10.95 21.33 5.60
C PRO A 18 -11.69 20.05 5.13
N HIS A 19 -11.34 18.87 5.66
CA HIS A 19 -11.90 17.53 5.41
C HIS A 19 -11.32 16.53 6.43
N PRO A 20 -11.89 15.33 6.60
CA PRO A 20 -11.24 14.27 7.37
C PRO A 20 -9.89 13.87 6.75
N PRO A 21 -9.00 13.21 7.51
CA PRO A 21 -7.78 12.64 6.95
C PRO A 21 -8.10 11.72 5.77
N LEU A 22 -7.39 11.91 4.65
CA LEU A 22 -7.58 11.12 3.44
C LEU A 22 -6.41 10.16 3.25
N PHE A 23 -6.72 8.88 3.11
CA PHE A 23 -5.74 7.82 2.90
C PHE A 23 -5.78 7.37 1.44
N GLN A 24 -4.60 7.20 0.84
CA GLN A 24 -4.44 6.66 -0.50
C GLN A 24 -3.64 5.36 -0.45
N ALA A 25 -4.29 4.24 -0.71
CA ALA A 25 -3.59 2.97 -0.86
C ALA A 25 -2.84 2.90 -2.19
N PHE A 26 -1.62 2.36 -2.17
CA PHE A 26 -0.83 2.09 -3.37
C PHE A 26 0.17 0.95 -3.14
N SER A 27 0.69 0.36 -4.22
CA SER A 27 1.69 -0.70 -4.15
C SER A 27 3.11 -0.19 -4.41
N GLN A 28 3.42 0.25 -5.64
CA GLN A 28 4.78 0.56 -6.09
C GLN A 28 4.90 1.86 -6.91
N SER A 29 3.86 2.67 -6.97
CA SER A 29 3.86 3.85 -7.83
C SER A 29 4.51 5.05 -7.16
N GLU A 30 5.72 5.42 -7.60
CA GLU A 30 6.40 6.65 -7.15
C GLU A 30 5.57 7.91 -7.44
N SER A 31 4.88 7.97 -8.57
CA SER A 31 4.03 9.10 -8.92
C SER A 31 2.86 9.26 -7.94
N THR A 32 2.33 8.17 -7.43
CA THR A 32 1.25 8.20 -6.43
C THR A 32 1.75 8.76 -5.10
N ILE A 33 2.94 8.36 -4.65
CA ILE A 33 3.46 8.86 -3.37
C ILE A 33 3.83 10.35 -3.44
N ARG A 34 4.39 10.79 -4.57
CA ARG A 34 4.63 12.22 -4.81
C ARG A 34 3.35 13.03 -4.85
N TRP A 35 2.32 12.50 -5.51
CA TRP A 35 1.01 13.13 -5.51
C TRP A 35 0.40 13.21 -4.10
N CYS A 36 0.45 12.13 -3.31
CA CYS A 36 0.01 12.16 -1.92
C CYS A 36 0.76 13.22 -1.10
N ALA A 37 2.08 13.27 -1.25
CA ALA A 37 2.91 14.27 -0.59
C ALA A 37 2.55 15.69 -1.03
N LYS A 38 2.26 15.92 -2.30
CA LYS A 38 1.82 17.20 -2.82
C LYS A 38 0.48 17.64 -2.23
N GLU A 39 -0.52 16.78 -2.25
CA GLU A 39 -1.89 17.10 -1.83
C GLU A 39 -2.12 16.96 -0.31
N GLY A 40 -1.13 16.46 0.45
CA GLY A 40 -1.26 16.25 1.89
C GLY A 40 -2.10 15.03 2.27
N LEU A 41 -2.19 14.06 1.37
CA LEU A 41 -2.84 12.77 1.62
C LEU A 41 -1.90 11.85 2.40
N ILE A 42 -2.45 10.84 3.07
CA ILE A 42 -1.70 9.83 3.80
C ILE A 42 -1.52 8.60 2.89
N PRO A 43 -0.33 8.40 2.29
CA PRO A 43 -0.09 7.21 1.49
C PRO A 43 -0.05 5.96 2.38
N THR A 44 -0.71 4.88 1.95
CA THR A 44 -0.74 3.60 2.65
C THR A 44 -0.15 2.52 1.77
N LEU A 45 1.01 1.99 2.18
CA LEU A 45 1.83 1.08 1.41
C LEU A 45 1.44 -0.38 1.62
N LEU A 46 1.47 -1.15 0.54
CA LEU A 46 1.27 -2.60 0.55
C LEU A 46 2.58 -3.39 0.46
N THR A 47 3.71 -2.74 0.13
CA THR A 47 5.00 -3.44 -0.01
C THR A 47 5.50 -4.06 1.29
N SER A 48 6.16 -5.22 1.20
CA SER A 48 6.81 -5.93 2.29
C SER A 48 8.33 -5.73 2.31
N ASP A 49 8.92 -5.25 1.23
CA ASP A 49 10.35 -4.97 1.14
C ASP A 49 10.70 -3.72 1.96
N TYR A 50 11.56 -3.89 2.96
CA TYR A 50 12.03 -2.79 3.82
C TYR A 50 12.85 -1.74 3.08
N LYS A 51 13.59 -2.12 2.04
CA LYS A 51 14.38 -1.17 1.24
C LYS A 51 13.46 -0.27 0.42
N GLU A 52 12.48 -0.87 -0.22
CA GLU A 52 11.47 -0.17 -1.00
C GLU A 52 10.60 0.72 -0.08
N LEU A 53 10.16 0.20 1.07
CA LEU A 53 9.43 0.96 2.07
C LEU A 53 10.21 2.20 2.51
N ARG A 54 11.50 2.05 2.81
CA ARG A 54 12.38 3.16 3.18
C ARG A 54 12.50 4.18 2.06
N ASN A 55 12.72 3.73 0.82
CA ASN A 55 12.79 4.58 -0.37
C ASN A 55 11.52 5.42 -0.53
N PHE A 56 10.34 4.80 -0.39
CA PHE A 56 9.07 5.53 -0.45
C PHE A 56 8.91 6.55 0.67
N CYS A 57 9.39 6.23 1.88
CA CYS A 57 9.40 7.21 2.98
C CYS A 57 10.29 8.41 2.65
N GLU A 58 11.47 8.18 2.07
CA GLU A 58 12.40 9.24 1.66
C GLU A 58 11.80 10.13 0.56
N ILE A 59 11.18 9.52 -0.46
CA ILE A 59 10.47 10.24 -1.53
C ILE A 59 9.32 11.10 -0.96
N HIS A 60 8.54 10.54 -0.02
CA HIS A 60 7.43 11.27 0.60
C HIS A 60 7.91 12.51 1.36
N VAL A 61 8.94 12.36 2.18
CA VAL A 61 9.54 13.46 2.95
C VAL A 61 10.11 14.53 2.01
N GLU A 62 10.88 14.12 1.00
CA GLU A 62 11.45 15.04 0.00
C GLU A 62 10.37 15.87 -0.71
N GLU A 63 9.33 15.19 -1.19
CA GLU A 63 8.27 15.85 -1.94
C GLU A 63 7.40 16.74 -1.04
N ALA A 64 7.09 16.30 0.19
CA ALA A 64 6.36 17.10 1.16
C ALA A 64 7.09 18.41 1.49
N ALA A 65 8.41 18.36 1.60
CA ALA A 65 9.26 19.55 1.84
C ALA A 65 9.15 20.59 0.71
N LYS A 66 9.08 20.16 -0.55
CA LYS A 66 8.85 21.03 -1.71
C LYS A 66 7.51 21.79 -1.64
N HIS A 67 6.56 21.22 -0.91
CA HIS A 67 5.24 21.80 -0.69
C HIS A 67 5.05 22.40 0.72
N GLY A 68 6.15 22.76 1.39
CA GLY A 68 6.16 23.48 2.66
C GLY A 68 5.86 22.65 3.91
N ARG A 69 5.86 21.31 3.82
CA ARG A 69 5.65 20.43 4.97
C ARG A 69 6.93 19.72 5.34
N GLN A 70 7.41 19.95 6.56
CA GLN A 70 8.59 19.28 7.12
C GLN A 70 8.12 18.05 7.90
N LEU A 71 8.41 16.88 7.38
CA LEU A 71 8.03 15.60 7.95
C LEU A 71 9.27 14.80 8.37
N SER A 72 9.17 14.04 9.43
CA SER A 72 10.13 13.01 9.80
C SER A 72 9.96 11.76 8.92
N LEU A 73 10.99 10.93 8.81
CA LEU A 73 10.92 9.70 8.03
C LEU A 73 9.79 8.78 8.55
N GLY A 74 8.86 8.43 7.67
CA GLY A 74 7.68 7.60 8.00
C GLY A 74 6.52 8.37 8.63
N GLU A 75 6.68 9.65 8.94
CA GLU A 75 5.60 10.48 9.44
C GLU A 75 4.52 10.68 8.36
N ASN A 76 3.27 10.69 8.79
CA ASN A 76 2.10 10.85 7.92
C ASN A 76 2.05 9.80 6.80
N MET A 77 2.42 8.57 7.11
CA MET A 77 2.38 7.40 6.23
C MET A 77 1.74 6.22 6.93
N GLY A 78 1.11 5.33 6.17
CA GLY A 78 0.56 4.08 6.64
C GLY A 78 1.21 2.88 5.95
N VAL A 79 1.25 1.75 6.66
CA VAL A 79 1.63 0.44 6.09
C VAL A 79 0.50 -0.53 6.36
N PHE A 80 -0.03 -1.12 5.29
CA PHE A 80 -1.07 -2.13 5.40
C PHE A 80 -0.43 -3.51 5.62
N ARG A 81 -0.85 -4.19 6.68
CA ARG A 81 -0.36 -5.52 7.03
C ARG A 81 -1.50 -6.39 7.58
N SER A 82 -1.53 -7.65 7.16
CA SER A 82 -2.33 -8.66 7.83
C SER A 82 -1.61 -9.13 9.09
N VAL A 83 -2.30 -9.11 10.22
CA VAL A 83 -1.76 -9.52 11.52
C VAL A 83 -2.62 -10.63 12.08
N TYR A 84 -2.00 -11.76 12.42
CA TYR A 84 -2.65 -12.89 13.08
C TYR A 84 -2.01 -13.10 14.44
N MET A 85 -2.84 -13.17 15.46
CA MET A 85 -2.40 -13.34 16.85
C MET A 85 -3.02 -14.60 17.46
N ALA A 86 -2.20 -15.33 18.18
CA ALA A 86 -2.61 -16.50 18.94
C ALA A 86 -1.66 -16.68 20.16
N GLU A 87 -1.87 -17.72 20.94
CA GLU A 87 -1.06 -18.05 22.13
C GLU A 87 0.41 -18.38 21.78
N ASN A 88 0.69 -18.79 20.53
CA ASN A 88 2.04 -19.01 20.03
C ASN A 88 2.11 -18.75 18.51
N LYS A 89 3.34 -18.71 17.99
CA LYS A 89 3.64 -18.41 16.59
C LYS A 89 3.07 -19.47 15.62
N GLU A 90 3.14 -20.73 16.00
CA GLU A 90 2.67 -21.86 15.20
C GLU A 90 1.16 -21.75 14.98
N ARG A 91 0.43 -21.50 16.06
CA ARG A 91 -1.02 -21.34 16.00
C ARG A 91 -1.44 -20.08 15.23
N ALA A 92 -0.72 -18.97 15.39
CA ALA A 92 -0.98 -17.75 14.61
C ALA A 92 -0.77 -17.99 13.11
N ARG A 93 0.26 -18.75 12.74
CA ARG A 93 0.53 -19.14 11.36
C ARG A 93 -0.55 -20.06 10.78
N GLU A 94 -1.00 -21.07 11.52
CA GLU A 94 -2.10 -21.93 11.12
C GLU A 94 -3.38 -21.12 10.81
N ILE A 95 -3.74 -20.19 11.70
CA ILE A 95 -4.91 -19.31 11.52
C ILE A 95 -4.73 -18.44 10.28
N GLY A 96 -3.56 -17.84 10.09
CA GLY A 96 -3.26 -17.01 8.93
C GLY A 96 -3.33 -17.77 7.62
N MET A 97 -2.78 -18.98 7.57
CA MET A 97 -2.80 -19.84 6.38
C MET A 97 -4.18 -20.39 6.07
N ALA A 98 -4.99 -20.70 7.06
CA ALA A 98 -6.37 -21.14 6.88
C ALA A 98 -7.33 -20.00 6.49
N GLY A 99 -6.99 -18.77 6.85
CA GLY A 99 -7.78 -17.56 6.60
C GLY A 99 -7.56 -16.94 5.22
N LEU A 100 -7.73 -15.63 5.15
CA LEU A 100 -7.65 -14.84 3.92
C LEU A 100 -6.34 -15.06 3.13
N MET A 101 -5.23 -15.24 3.84
CA MET A 101 -3.91 -15.42 3.21
C MET A 101 -3.76 -16.81 2.57
N GLY A 102 -4.41 -17.85 3.09
CA GLY A 102 -4.30 -19.22 2.56
C GLY A 102 -5.25 -19.51 1.39
N THR A 103 -6.39 -18.86 1.32
CA THR A 103 -7.48 -19.29 0.43
C THR A 103 -8.02 -18.22 -0.53
N GLY A 104 -8.10 -16.97 -0.13
CA GLY A 104 -8.77 -15.93 -0.91
C GLY A 104 -7.82 -15.00 -1.65
N TRP A 105 -7.14 -14.14 -0.91
CA TRP A 105 -6.26 -13.13 -1.47
C TRP A 105 -5.11 -13.69 -2.33
N PRO A 106 -4.41 -14.79 -1.95
CA PRO A 106 -3.33 -15.34 -2.76
C PRO A 106 -3.76 -15.77 -4.15
N GLY A 107 -4.93 -16.40 -4.25
CA GLY A 107 -5.47 -16.80 -5.55
C GLY A 107 -5.72 -15.60 -6.45
N TRP A 108 -6.46 -14.65 -5.95
CA TRP A 108 -6.79 -13.42 -6.68
C TRP A 108 -5.54 -12.59 -7.01
N ALA A 109 -4.68 -12.33 -6.02
CA ALA A 109 -3.47 -11.55 -6.22
C ALA A 109 -2.50 -12.22 -7.23
N HIS A 110 -2.36 -13.55 -7.16
CA HIS A 110 -1.54 -14.32 -8.07
C HIS A 110 -2.04 -14.23 -9.52
N ASP A 111 -3.34 -14.43 -9.72
CA ASP A 111 -3.94 -14.45 -11.06
C ASP A 111 -3.88 -13.09 -11.76
N PHE A 112 -3.79 -11.99 -11.02
CA PHE A 112 -3.61 -10.63 -11.51
C PHE A 112 -2.16 -10.13 -11.47
N GLY A 113 -1.18 -10.96 -11.11
CA GLY A 113 0.23 -10.61 -11.07
C GLY A 113 0.64 -9.72 -9.88
N PHE A 114 -0.25 -9.48 -8.91
CA PHE A 114 0.08 -8.65 -7.74
C PHE A 114 1.07 -9.31 -6.76
N THR A 115 1.34 -10.60 -6.90
CA THR A 115 2.32 -11.31 -6.08
C THR A 115 3.74 -10.84 -6.31
N ASP A 116 4.04 -10.27 -7.48
CA ASP A 116 5.36 -9.70 -7.76
C ASP A 116 5.69 -8.50 -6.87
N ALA A 117 4.68 -7.80 -6.34
CA ALA A 117 4.86 -6.74 -5.36
C ALA A 117 5.41 -7.24 -3.99
N PHE A 118 5.41 -8.54 -3.75
CA PHE A 118 5.94 -9.19 -2.55
C PHE A 118 7.27 -9.89 -2.81
N ARG A 119 7.80 -9.78 -4.02
CA ARG A 119 9.05 -10.41 -4.44
C ARG A 119 10.22 -9.76 -3.71
N LEU A 120 11.09 -10.58 -3.17
CA LEU A 120 12.32 -10.15 -2.51
C LEU A 120 13.50 -10.34 -3.49
N PRO A 121 14.62 -9.62 -3.32
CA PRO A 121 15.79 -9.78 -4.16
C PRO A 121 16.36 -11.22 -4.22
N GLU A 122 16.23 -11.97 -3.14
CA GLU A 122 16.63 -13.37 -3.07
C GLU A 122 15.72 -14.31 -3.88
N ASP A 123 14.50 -13.89 -4.17
CA ASP A 123 13.57 -14.68 -4.98
C ASP A 123 13.98 -14.67 -6.46
N ASP A 124 14.69 -13.65 -6.92
CA ASP A 124 15.13 -13.53 -8.31
C ASP A 124 16.11 -14.65 -8.73
N ALA A 125 16.90 -15.14 -7.79
CA ALA A 125 17.78 -16.28 -8.02
C ALA A 125 17.02 -17.60 -8.13
N LYS A 126 15.88 -17.71 -7.47
CA LYS A 126 15.07 -18.92 -7.35
C LYS A 126 13.92 -18.97 -8.36
N TYR A 127 13.35 -17.82 -8.63
CA TYR A 127 12.21 -17.63 -9.54
C TYR A 127 12.52 -16.51 -10.53
N PRO A 128 12.95 -16.83 -11.77
CA PRO A 128 13.28 -15.83 -12.79
C PRO A 128 12.15 -14.80 -13.02
N PRO A 129 12.48 -13.57 -13.44
CA PRO A 129 11.49 -12.56 -13.79
C PRO A 129 10.41 -13.09 -14.74
N GLY A 130 9.14 -12.79 -14.44
CA GLY A 130 8.00 -13.31 -15.20
C GLY A 130 7.49 -14.68 -14.75
N THR A 131 8.16 -15.31 -13.76
CA THR A 131 7.65 -16.52 -13.10
C THR A 131 6.94 -16.09 -11.82
N PRO A 132 5.63 -16.35 -11.68
CA PRO A 132 4.91 -16.01 -10.45
C PRO A 132 5.50 -16.73 -9.24
N LEU A 133 5.59 -16.02 -8.11
CA LEU A 133 5.99 -16.66 -6.86
C LEU A 133 5.00 -17.75 -6.47
N PRO A 134 5.43 -18.93 -5.99
CA PRO A 134 4.53 -19.93 -5.46
C PRO A 134 3.69 -19.35 -4.31
N LYS A 135 2.41 -19.69 -4.29
CA LYS A 135 1.45 -19.20 -3.26
C LYS A 135 1.95 -19.43 -1.83
N SER A 136 2.73 -20.49 -1.60
CA SER A 136 3.30 -20.83 -0.30
C SER A 136 4.46 -19.93 0.14
N GLU A 137 5.12 -19.22 -0.76
CA GLU A 137 6.30 -18.38 -0.46
C GLU A 137 5.97 -16.89 -0.32
N VAL A 138 4.87 -16.43 -0.91
CA VAL A 138 4.42 -15.03 -0.80
C VAL A 138 4.07 -14.63 0.64
N TYR A 139 3.86 -15.60 1.54
CA TYR A 139 3.24 -15.38 2.86
C TYR A 139 4.05 -15.94 4.03
N MET A 140 5.27 -16.34 3.80
CA MET A 140 6.19 -16.82 4.85
C MET A 140 7.16 -15.76 5.32
#